data_25d24a9b6e340fd1d05b8266012a715e
#
_entry.id   25d24a9b6e340fd1d05b8266012a715e
#
_cell.length_a   1.000
_cell.length_b   1.000
_cell.length_c   1.000
_cell.angle_alpha   90.00
_cell.angle_beta   90.00
_cell.angle_gamma   90.00
#
_symmetry.space_group_name_H-M   'P 1'
#
loop_
_entity.id
_entity.type
_entity.pdbx_description
1 polymer ?
#
loop_
_entity_poly.entity_id
_entity_poly.type
_entity_poly.pdbx_seq_one_letter_code
_entity_poly.pdbx_strand_id
1 'polypeptide(L)'
;MKQINYLKSAKRTINLESEALKKVAKSLNKDFSALCEYLLNSKGRIICLGVGKSGHIANKTSATLSSTGSPAFFVNAGEAMHGDVGAITRKDSVIIFSHSGESDEVINLLPTL
;
A
#
# COMPACT_ATOMS: atom_id res chain seq x y z
N MET A 1 -35.12 21.69 -4.28
CA MET A 1 -33.82 20.94 -4.27
C MET A 1 -32.68 21.96 -4.24
N LYS A 2 -31.74 21.81 -3.30
CA LYS A 2 -30.52 22.67 -3.33
C LYS A 2 -29.71 22.30 -4.57
N GLN A 3 -29.48 23.28 -5.45
CA GLN A 3 -28.65 23.10 -6.62
C GLN A 3 -27.22 22.73 -6.19
N ILE A 4 -26.73 21.58 -6.61
CA ILE A 4 -25.39 21.13 -6.28
C ILE A 4 -24.39 21.94 -7.11
N ASN A 5 -23.47 22.59 -6.43
CA ASN A 5 -22.37 23.30 -7.10
C ASN A 5 -21.17 22.32 -7.24
N TYR A 6 -21.11 21.63 -8.35
CA TYR A 6 -20.07 20.63 -8.65
C TYR A 6 -18.66 21.20 -8.61
N LEU A 7 -18.46 22.42 -9.13
CA LEU A 7 -17.14 23.06 -9.12
C LEU A 7 -16.66 23.36 -7.69
N LYS A 8 -17.57 23.85 -6.83
CA LYS A 8 -17.27 24.10 -5.42
C LYS A 8 -16.95 22.80 -4.70
N SER A 9 -17.67 21.72 -4.99
CA SER A 9 -17.44 20.40 -4.41
C SER A 9 -16.07 19.86 -4.83
N ALA A 10 -15.73 19.90 -6.11
CA ALA A 10 -14.45 19.46 -6.63
C ALA A 10 -13.27 20.22 -6.00
N LYS A 11 -13.34 21.55 -5.96
CA LYS A 11 -12.30 22.38 -5.32
C LYS A 11 -12.13 22.05 -3.83
N ARG A 12 -13.25 21.83 -3.12
CA ARG A 12 -13.21 21.43 -1.71
C ARG A 12 -12.48 20.10 -1.51
N THR A 13 -12.78 19.09 -2.34
CA THR A 13 -12.14 17.79 -2.27
C THR A 13 -10.63 17.90 -2.47
N ILE A 14 -10.20 18.60 -3.54
CA ILE A 14 -8.76 18.79 -3.83
C ILE A 14 -8.05 19.52 -2.67
N ASN A 15 -8.69 20.54 -2.08
CA ASN A 15 -8.10 21.24 -0.94
C ASN A 15 -7.97 20.33 0.29
N LEU A 16 -8.98 19.51 0.58
CA LEU A 16 -8.92 18.55 1.68
C LEU A 16 -7.78 17.53 1.49
N GLU A 17 -7.63 17.01 0.28
CA GLU A 17 -6.55 16.07 -0.06
C GLU A 17 -5.17 16.75 0.06
N SER A 18 -5.03 17.98 -0.43
CA SER A 18 -3.81 18.78 -0.30
C SER A 18 -3.41 18.99 1.16
N GLU A 19 -4.35 19.33 2.04
CA GLU A 19 -4.08 19.48 3.47
C GLU A 19 -3.73 18.13 4.13
N ALA A 20 -4.35 17.03 3.71
CA ALA A 20 -4.01 15.70 4.18
C ALA A 20 -2.55 15.33 3.81
N LEU A 21 -2.11 15.62 2.58
CA LEU A 21 -0.72 15.39 2.17
C LEU A 21 0.29 16.19 2.98
N LYS A 22 -0.02 17.45 3.33
CA LYS A 22 0.82 18.26 4.22
C LYS A 22 0.95 17.63 5.61
N LYS A 23 -0.13 17.04 6.14
CA LYS A 23 -0.08 16.31 7.42
C LYS A 23 0.78 15.06 7.32
N VAL A 24 0.65 14.29 6.24
CA VAL A 24 1.52 13.12 5.98
C VAL A 24 2.99 13.53 5.95
N ALA A 25 3.33 14.57 5.19
CA ALA A 25 4.72 15.07 5.12
C ALA A 25 5.29 15.41 6.50
N LYS A 26 4.49 16.01 7.39
CA LYS A 26 4.90 16.31 8.77
C LYS A 26 5.04 15.08 9.67
N SER A 27 4.35 13.99 9.36
CA SER A 27 4.42 12.74 10.13
C SER A 27 5.61 11.86 9.77
N LEU A 28 6.26 12.09 8.62
CA LEU A 28 7.42 11.33 8.19
C LEU A 28 8.59 11.56 9.15
N ASN A 29 9.26 10.50 9.53
CA ASN A 29 10.35 10.50 10.50
C ASN A 29 11.47 9.54 10.06
N LYS A 30 12.43 9.27 10.95
CA LYS A 30 13.56 8.36 10.71
C LYS A 30 13.13 6.93 10.33
N ASP A 31 11.95 6.48 10.77
CA ASP A 31 11.48 5.12 10.47
C ASP A 31 11.15 4.97 8.99
N PHE A 32 10.68 6.06 8.34
CA PHE A 32 10.50 6.08 6.89
C PHE A 32 11.83 5.91 6.14
N SER A 33 12.89 6.61 6.59
CA SER A 33 14.23 6.45 6.00
C SER A 33 14.76 5.03 6.19
N ALA A 34 14.60 4.46 7.38
CA ALA A 34 14.99 3.08 7.67
C ALA A 34 14.24 2.07 6.80
N LEU A 35 12.93 2.28 6.57
CA LEU A 35 12.14 1.47 5.65
C LEU A 35 12.69 1.54 4.22
N CYS A 36 12.99 2.74 3.74
CA CYS A 36 13.55 2.93 2.40
C CYS A 36 14.89 2.19 2.25
N GLU A 37 15.79 2.34 3.21
CA GLU A 37 17.08 1.64 3.22
C GLU A 37 16.91 0.11 3.25
N TYR A 38 15.99 -0.39 4.06
CA TYR A 38 15.66 -1.82 4.13
C TYR A 38 15.19 -2.34 2.77
N LEU A 39 14.26 -1.65 2.11
CA LEU A 39 13.73 -2.08 0.81
C LEU A 39 14.79 -2.00 -0.29
N LEU A 40 15.62 -0.96 -0.32
CA LEU A 40 16.69 -0.79 -1.31
C LEU A 40 17.79 -1.85 -1.17
N ASN A 41 18.05 -2.32 0.05
CA ASN A 41 19.04 -3.36 0.33
C ASN A 41 18.46 -4.79 0.29
N SER A 42 17.15 -4.93 0.08
CA SER A 42 16.50 -6.23 -0.05
C SER A 42 17.06 -7.00 -1.23
N LYS A 43 17.35 -8.28 -1.03
CA LYS A 43 17.87 -9.17 -2.08
C LYS A 43 16.77 -9.92 -2.83
N GLY A 44 15.55 -9.86 -2.34
CA GLY A 44 14.36 -10.43 -2.93
C GLY A 44 13.50 -9.37 -3.63
N ARG A 45 12.28 -9.73 -3.89
CA ARG A 45 11.27 -8.84 -4.47
C ARG A 45 10.52 -8.10 -3.37
N ILE A 46 9.84 -7.02 -3.73
CA ILE A 46 8.93 -6.31 -2.85
C ILE A 46 7.51 -6.78 -3.15
N ILE A 47 6.88 -7.42 -2.18
CA ILE A 47 5.51 -7.90 -2.30
C ILE A 47 4.59 -6.84 -1.71
N CYS A 48 3.72 -6.26 -2.53
CA CYS A 48 2.71 -5.33 -2.07
C CYS A 48 1.39 -6.10 -1.87
N LEU A 49 0.90 -6.15 -0.64
CA LEU A 49 -0.22 -6.97 -0.23
C LEU A 49 -1.37 -6.09 0.28
N GLY A 50 -2.58 -6.41 -0.11
CA GLY A 50 -3.79 -5.70 0.33
C GLY A 50 -5.04 -6.32 -0.26
N VAL A 51 -6.21 -5.90 0.24
CA VAL A 51 -7.52 -6.35 -0.22
C VAL A 51 -8.44 -5.14 -0.46
N GLY A 52 -9.42 -5.28 -1.34
CA GLY A 52 -10.37 -4.21 -1.67
C GLY A 52 -9.68 -2.95 -2.19
N LYS A 53 -10.08 -1.79 -1.68
CA LYS A 53 -9.50 -0.49 -2.09
C LYS A 53 -8.01 -0.38 -1.72
N SER A 54 -7.61 -0.91 -0.56
CA SER A 54 -6.20 -1.00 -0.17
C SER A 54 -5.40 -1.88 -1.14
N GLY A 55 -6.01 -2.94 -1.68
CA GLY A 55 -5.42 -3.78 -2.71
C GLY A 55 -5.15 -3.03 -4.01
N HIS A 56 -6.04 -2.11 -4.43
CA HIS A 56 -5.79 -1.25 -5.60
C HIS A 56 -4.57 -0.33 -5.38
N ILE A 57 -4.41 0.22 -4.18
CA ILE A 57 -3.23 1.03 -3.84
C ILE A 57 -1.97 0.16 -3.81
N ALA A 58 -2.03 -1.03 -3.23
CA ALA A 58 -0.93 -1.99 -3.21
C ALA A 58 -0.48 -2.36 -4.64
N ASN A 59 -1.44 -2.64 -5.52
CA ASN A 59 -1.16 -2.97 -6.93
C ASN A 59 -0.50 -1.79 -7.66
N LYS A 60 -1.02 -0.56 -7.50
CA LYS A 60 -0.40 0.64 -8.07
C LYS A 60 1.03 0.84 -7.55
N THR A 61 1.25 0.63 -6.26
CA THR A 61 2.57 0.75 -5.64
C THR A 61 3.56 -0.25 -6.21
N SER A 62 3.17 -1.52 -6.34
CA SER A 62 4.02 -2.56 -6.92
C SER A 62 4.40 -2.24 -8.38
N ALA A 63 3.45 -1.77 -9.18
CA ALA A 63 3.70 -1.36 -10.56
C ALA A 63 4.68 -0.18 -10.64
N THR A 64 4.55 0.79 -9.75
CA THR A 64 5.46 1.94 -9.68
C THR A 64 6.87 1.52 -9.27
N LEU A 65 7.00 0.69 -8.22
CA LEU A 65 8.29 0.15 -7.78
C LEU A 65 8.99 -0.61 -8.91
N SER A 66 8.28 -1.49 -9.60
CA SER A 66 8.84 -2.24 -10.74
C SER A 66 9.29 -1.32 -11.87
N SER A 67 8.52 -0.30 -12.21
CA SER A 67 8.87 0.65 -13.27
C SER A 67 10.07 1.54 -12.92
N THR A 68 10.39 1.67 -11.66
CA THR A 68 11.51 2.48 -11.15
C THR A 68 12.73 1.66 -10.72
N GLY A 69 12.77 0.38 -11.05
CA GLY A 69 13.95 -0.48 -10.86
C GLY A 69 13.94 -1.35 -9.61
N SER A 70 12.87 -1.34 -8.81
CA SER A 70 12.71 -2.23 -7.66
C SER A 70 11.76 -3.37 -8.01
N PRO A 71 12.21 -4.62 -8.20
CA PRO A 71 11.34 -5.73 -8.55
C PRO A 71 10.23 -5.91 -7.52
N ALA A 72 9.00 -5.73 -7.94
CA ALA A 72 7.84 -5.80 -7.05
C ALA A 72 6.63 -6.40 -7.76
N PHE A 73 5.75 -7.04 -7.01
CA PHE A 73 4.45 -7.48 -7.51
C PHE A 73 3.39 -7.43 -6.42
N PHE A 74 2.14 -7.42 -6.86
CA PHE A 74 0.97 -7.36 -6.01
C PHE A 74 0.45 -8.77 -5.70
N VAL A 75 0.05 -8.98 -4.45
CA VAL A 75 -0.71 -10.15 -4.00
C VAL A 75 -1.99 -9.68 -3.32
N ASN A 76 -3.14 -10.18 -3.78
CA ASN A 76 -4.41 -9.93 -3.11
C ASN A 76 -4.46 -10.75 -1.82
N ALA A 77 -4.70 -10.09 -0.67
CA ALA A 77 -4.70 -10.76 0.62
C ALA A 77 -5.80 -11.83 0.73
N GLY A 78 -6.95 -11.64 0.06
CA GLY A 78 -8.02 -12.65 0.01
C GLY A 78 -7.61 -13.90 -0.77
N GLU A 79 -6.92 -13.74 -1.90
CA GLU A 79 -6.45 -14.85 -2.73
C GLU A 79 -5.21 -15.54 -2.13
N ALA A 80 -4.40 -14.81 -1.38
CA ALA A 80 -3.20 -15.34 -0.76
C ALA A 80 -3.48 -16.55 0.15
N MET A 81 -4.61 -16.53 0.87
CA MET A 81 -5.07 -17.63 1.71
C MET A 81 -5.42 -18.89 0.90
N HIS A 82 -5.67 -18.76 -0.40
CA HIS A 82 -5.99 -19.87 -1.30
C HIS A 82 -4.78 -20.41 -2.10
N GLY A 83 -3.57 -19.99 -1.74
CA GLY A 83 -2.33 -20.55 -2.31
C GLY A 83 -1.32 -19.52 -2.81
N ASP A 84 -1.72 -18.28 -3.13
CA ASP A 84 -0.84 -17.26 -3.70
C ASP A 84 0.30 -16.84 -2.74
N VAL A 85 0.15 -17.08 -1.43
CA VAL A 85 1.22 -16.92 -0.44
C VAL A 85 2.45 -17.75 -0.77
N GLY A 86 2.27 -18.87 -1.47
CA GLY A 86 3.38 -19.74 -1.92
C GLY A 86 4.33 -19.05 -2.93
N ALA A 87 3.93 -17.93 -3.54
CA ALA A 87 4.79 -17.13 -4.39
C ALA A 87 5.79 -16.26 -3.60
N ILE A 88 5.59 -16.11 -2.29
CA ILE A 88 6.42 -15.29 -1.41
C ILE A 88 7.55 -16.15 -0.84
N THR A 89 8.76 -15.67 -0.92
CA THR A 89 9.94 -16.37 -0.43
C THR A 89 10.56 -15.65 0.77
N ARG A 90 11.40 -16.34 1.53
CA ARG A 90 12.12 -15.75 2.68
C ARG A 90 13.07 -14.61 2.32
N LYS A 91 13.36 -14.40 1.03
CA LYS A 91 14.19 -13.30 0.55
C LYS A 91 13.38 -12.07 0.22
N ASP A 92 12.07 -12.22 0.08
CA ASP A 92 11.17 -11.13 -0.29
C ASP A 92 10.87 -10.24 0.92
N SER A 93 10.58 -8.98 0.65
CA SER A 93 10.06 -8.01 1.62
C SER A 93 8.58 -7.82 1.37
N VAL A 94 7.78 -7.73 2.42
CA VAL A 94 6.32 -7.57 2.29
C VAL A 94 5.90 -6.20 2.81
N ILE A 95 5.16 -5.44 1.99
CA ILE A 95 4.48 -4.20 2.38
C ILE A 95 2.99 -4.48 2.38
N ILE A 96 2.36 -4.32 3.54
CA ILE A 96 0.92 -4.55 3.71
C ILE A 96 0.19 -3.22 3.75
N PHE A 97 -0.83 -3.09 2.91
CA PHE A 97 -1.71 -1.93 2.85
C PHE A 97 -3.05 -2.28 3.51
N SER A 98 -3.35 -1.62 4.61
CA SER A 98 -4.61 -1.78 5.33
C SER A 98 -5.03 -0.46 5.96
N HIS A 99 -6.29 -0.06 5.75
CA HIS A 99 -6.82 1.15 6.36
C HIS A 99 -7.10 0.96 7.85
N SER A 100 -7.74 -0.15 8.22
CA SER A 100 -8.08 -0.46 9.61
C SER A 100 -6.92 -1.13 10.37
N GLY A 101 -6.06 -1.87 9.65
CA GLY A 101 -5.10 -2.78 10.26
C GLY A 101 -5.72 -4.06 10.86
N GLU A 102 -7.03 -4.24 10.70
CA GLU A 102 -7.83 -5.28 11.37
C GLU A 102 -8.65 -6.14 10.41
N SER A 103 -8.38 -6.07 9.09
CA SER A 103 -9.07 -6.95 8.14
C SER A 103 -8.65 -8.40 8.33
N ASP A 104 -9.62 -9.30 8.43
CA ASP A 104 -9.40 -10.72 8.70
C ASP A 104 -8.45 -11.36 7.68
N GLU A 105 -8.58 -10.98 6.40
CA GLU A 105 -7.73 -11.47 5.32
C GLU A 105 -6.25 -11.12 5.54
N VAL A 106 -5.97 -9.97 6.14
CA VAL A 106 -4.61 -9.53 6.44
C VAL A 106 -4.10 -10.19 7.71
N ILE A 107 -4.91 -10.17 8.79
CA ILE A 107 -4.51 -10.71 10.10
C ILE A 107 -4.23 -12.21 10.01
N ASN A 108 -5.10 -12.95 9.33
CA ASN A 108 -4.95 -14.41 9.17
C ASN A 108 -3.72 -14.79 8.31
N LEU A 109 -3.22 -13.86 7.50
CA LEU A 109 -2.05 -14.10 6.66
C LEU A 109 -0.72 -13.90 7.40
N LEU A 110 -0.69 -13.01 8.40
CA LEU A 110 0.56 -12.65 9.11
C LEU A 110 1.37 -13.85 9.61
N PRO A 111 0.76 -14.91 10.18
CA PRO A 111 1.53 -16.07 10.66
C PRO A 111 2.22 -16.88 9.55
N THR A 112 1.82 -16.68 8.29
CA THR A 112 2.35 -17.44 7.15
C THR A 112 3.41 -16.66 6.36
N LEU A 113 3.56 -15.38 6.64
CA LEU A 113 4.57 -14.50 6.05
C LEU A 113 5.87 -14.55 6.85
#